data_5d6ab33911170f3b32b625c8f18f6f9e
#
_entry.id   5d6ab33911170f3b32b625c8f18f6f9e
#
_cell.length_a   1.000
_cell.length_b   1.000
_cell.length_c   1.000
_cell.angle_alpha   90.00
_cell.angle_beta   90.00
_cell.angle_gamma   90.00
#
_symmetry.space_group_name_H-M   'P 1'
#
loop_
_entity.id
_entity.type
_entity.pdbx_description
1 polymer ?
#
loop_
_entity_poly.entity_id
_entity_poly.type
_entity_poly.pdbx_seq_one_letter_code
_entity_poly.pdbx_strand_id
1 'polypeptide(L)'
;GSLVNDSGCGNDTASERAMMRKYIVDSVTYWAKNYNIDGFRFDLMGLIDTKTMQEVRAALDKIDPSIIVLGEGWDMNSTMDKSEMTIQPNAYQVASDGTNNGIAFFNDSIRDGLKGSVFSDTDTGFVSGKADQESLIAHNVLGCQYDADAITTCWNGNAQDHYADAGQVVNYAEIHDNMTLYDKLRKSVPTDDEATTEARAKLADSVVYLSEGIPAIQLGQEFLRTKGGNDNSYNAGDEVNAIDWDRTTQYSGSVDYVRGLIKLRNRIAALRQTSYNDINASVTMLKSANGVVAYQAKDSSGTYVVIFNANNDAAAIDGVEAGKYEVLAADGTVYGDDDVKSVTVRKGSAYTAGALSATVLKVASADDVVPVISGVNESTTITVGSKFDPMAGVSATDDIDGDLTDKIKVEGTVDANKVGDYKLVYSVTNSRGKTTTFTRTVHVQKQAVTPAADKNNGNANGKINGKADNTKEDAEKSAAQSPATGSNVAGIALAVMVLAVAAGVLIVLRRKEAGDR
;
A
#
# COMPACT_ATOMS: atom_id res chain seq x y z
N GLY A 1 31.66 22.51 42.92
CA GLY A 1 31.52 21.33 42.08
C GLY A 1 32.01 21.64 40.68
N SER A 2 32.55 20.69 39.96
CA SER A 2 32.83 20.81 38.52
C SER A 2 31.54 20.83 37.72
N LEU A 3 31.51 21.57 36.63
CA LEU A 3 30.42 21.46 35.65
C LEU A 3 30.48 20.08 34.98
N VAL A 4 29.30 19.51 34.73
CA VAL A 4 29.11 18.28 33.98
C VAL A 4 28.89 18.64 32.52
N ASN A 5 29.48 17.89 31.59
CA ASN A 5 29.41 18.11 30.15
C ASN A 5 29.17 16.78 29.42
N ASP A 6 28.13 16.06 29.81
CA ASP A 6 27.74 14.78 29.19
C ASP A 6 27.13 15.02 27.80
N SER A 7 26.55 16.21 27.56
CA SER A 7 26.07 16.66 26.26
C SER A 7 27.15 16.92 25.23
N GLY A 8 28.40 17.18 25.68
CA GLY A 8 29.47 17.65 24.80
C GLY A 8 29.38 19.14 24.40
N CYS A 9 28.33 19.85 24.88
CA CYS A 9 28.02 21.24 24.48
C CYS A 9 28.46 22.30 25.51
N GLY A 10 29.30 21.93 26.46
CA GLY A 10 29.90 22.83 27.48
C GLY A 10 29.48 22.49 28.90
N ASN A 11 28.24 22.51 29.24
CA ASN A 11 27.71 22.05 30.52
C ASN A 11 26.25 21.64 30.40
N ASP A 12 25.85 20.67 31.18
CA ASP A 12 24.50 20.15 31.17
C ASP A 12 23.55 20.96 32.05
N THR A 13 22.25 20.85 31.74
CA THR A 13 21.16 21.48 32.48
C THR A 13 20.74 20.56 33.62
N ALA A 14 20.89 20.99 34.86
CA ALA A 14 20.46 20.23 36.06
C ALA A 14 18.91 20.27 36.22
N SER A 15 18.20 19.59 35.33
CA SER A 15 16.73 19.64 35.24
C SER A 15 16.03 19.09 36.48
N GLU A 16 16.67 18.18 37.20
CA GLU A 16 16.19 17.61 38.48
C GLU A 16 16.09 18.64 39.60
N ARG A 17 16.75 19.83 39.46
CA ARG A 17 16.67 20.91 40.42
C ARG A 17 15.38 21.70 40.28
N ALA A 18 14.70 21.97 41.41
CA ALA A 18 13.38 22.60 41.42
C ALA A 18 13.29 23.91 40.65
N MET A 19 14.32 24.76 40.70
CA MET A 19 14.32 26.04 39.99
C MET A 19 14.56 25.87 38.47
N MET A 20 15.38 24.91 38.07
CA MET A 20 15.59 24.63 36.66
C MET A 20 14.35 23.96 36.06
N ARG A 21 13.76 23.00 36.73
CA ARG A 21 12.47 22.42 36.32
C ARG A 21 11.40 23.48 36.14
N LYS A 22 11.26 24.38 37.14
CA LYS A 22 10.33 25.50 37.03
C LYS A 22 10.62 26.37 35.79
N TYR A 23 11.89 26.67 35.52
CA TYR A 23 12.28 27.48 34.35
C TYR A 23 11.86 26.79 33.05
N ILE A 24 12.11 25.49 32.91
CA ILE A 24 11.74 24.71 31.72
C ILE A 24 10.22 24.72 31.54
N VAL A 25 9.45 24.37 32.58
CA VAL A 25 7.98 24.33 32.54
C VAL A 25 7.37 25.70 32.25
N ASP A 26 7.86 26.76 32.91
CA ASP A 26 7.39 28.12 32.67
C ASP A 26 7.70 28.58 31.23
N SER A 27 8.86 28.23 30.70
CA SER A 27 9.27 28.57 29.35
C SER A 27 8.33 27.98 28.30
N VAL A 28 8.08 26.67 28.30
CA VAL A 28 7.17 26.04 27.33
C VAL A 28 5.74 26.56 27.47
N THR A 29 5.30 26.77 28.71
CA THR A 29 3.98 27.34 29.01
C THR A 29 3.84 28.78 28.46
N TYR A 30 4.89 29.60 28.60
CA TYR A 30 4.92 30.96 28.08
C TYR A 30 4.80 30.97 26.55
N TRP A 31 5.59 30.15 25.86
CA TRP A 31 5.56 30.07 24.41
C TRP A 31 4.24 29.53 23.87
N ALA A 32 3.68 28.49 24.47
CA ALA A 32 2.39 27.94 24.10
C ALA A 32 1.27 28.97 24.25
N LYS A 33 1.20 29.67 25.39
CA LYS A 33 0.12 30.64 25.70
C LYS A 33 0.21 31.94 24.91
N ASN A 34 1.42 32.46 24.70
CA ASN A 34 1.59 33.83 24.15
C ASN A 34 1.86 33.84 22.64
N TYR A 35 2.33 32.69 22.08
CA TYR A 35 2.70 32.59 20.68
C TYR A 35 1.96 31.47 19.96
N ASN A 36 1.03 30.79 20.62
CA ASN A 36 0.25 29.68 20.07
C ASN A 36 1.13 28.60 19.42
N ILE A 37 2.21 28.21 20.12
CA ILE A 37 3.09 27.13 19.66
C ILE A 37 2.37 25.81 19.88
N ASP A 38 2.27 25.00 18.80
CA ASP A 38 1.54 23.73 18.79
C ASP A 38 2.41 22.50 19.11
N GLY A 39 3.71 22.71 19.40
CA GLY A 39 4.61 21.61 19.77
C GLY A 39 5.99 22.05 20.19
N PHE A 40 6.68 21.16 20.90
CA PHE A 40 8.04 21.36 21.41
C PHE A 40 8.90 20.12 21.12
N ARG A 41 10.03 20.33 20.47
CA ARG A 41 11.09 19.34 20.35
C ARG A 41 12.19 19.64 21.33
N PHE A 42 12.54 18.66 22.16
CA PHE A 42 13.62 18.78 23.14
C PHE A 42 14.90 18.18 22.59
N ASP A 43 15.91 19.03 22.48
CA ASP A 43 17.27 18.61 22.16
C ASP A 43 17.83 17.80 23.32
N LEU A 44 18.51 16.69 23.02
CA LEU A 44 19.09 15.80 24.05
C LEU A 44 18.14 15.55 25.24
N MET A 45 16.87 15.24 24.96
CA MET A 45 15.84 15.00 25.98
C MET A 45 16.27 13.91 26.96
N GLY A 46 17.14 12.98 26.55
CA GLY A 46 17.72 11.95 27.41
C GLY A 46 18.53 12.49 28.59
N LEU A 47 18.99 13.72 28.52
CA LEU A 47 19.70 14.41 29.64
C LEU A 47 18.75 15.21 30.54
N ILE A 48 17.44 15.14 30.32
CA ILE A 48 16.40 15.76 31.17
C ILE A 48 15.73 14.65 31.99
N ASP A 49 15.51 14.92 33.26
CA ASP A 49 14.83 13.95 34.13
C ASP A 49 13.36 13.72 33.77
N THR A 50 12.87 12.50 33.95
CA THR A 50 11.51 12.08 33.60
C THR A 50 10.45 12.91 34.31
N LYS A 51 10.67 13.31 35.55
CA LYS A 51 9.75 14.15 36.33
C LYS A 51 9.58 15.52 35.69
N THR A 52 10.67 16.14 35.21
CA THR A 52 10.60 17.42 34.50
C THR A 52 9.78 17.30 33.22
N MET A 53 9.99 16.26 32.43
CA MET A 53 9.22 16.04 31.22
C MET A 53 7.75 15.74 31.50
N GLN A 54 7.43 14.99 32.54
CA GLN A 54 6.04 14.79 32.99
C GLN A 54 5.37 16.11 33.42
N GLU A 55 6.08 16.98 34.14
CA GLU A 55 5.56 18.30 34.55
C GLU A 55 5.38 19.23 33.32
N VAL A 56 6.26 19.16 32.31
CA VAL A 56 6.10 19.84 31.01
C VAL A 56 4.80 19.40 30.35
N ARG A 57 4.60 18.09 30.20
CA ARG A 57 3.38 17.54 29.58
C ARG A 57 2.12 17.97 30.33
N ALA A 58 2.12 17.79 31.66
CA ALA A 58 0.99 18.17 32.50
C ALA A 58 0.67 19.68 32.49
N ALA A 59 1.66 20.53 32.26
CA ALA A 59 1.45 21.97 32.13
C ALA A 59 0.87 22.36 30.76
N LEU A 60 1.35 21.70 29.69
CA LEU A 60 0.84 21.90 28.33
C LEU A 60 -0.57 21.36 28.17
N ASP A 61 -0.91 20.21 28.77
CA ASP A 61 -2.27 19.64 28.75
C ASP A 61 -3.34 20.56 29.34
N LYS A 62 -2.97 21.41 30.28
CA LYS A 62 -3.89 22.45 30.82
C LYS A 62 -4.16 23.58 29.82
N ILE A 63 -3.34 23.71 28.79
CA ILE A 63 -3.52 24.71 27.72
C ILE A 63 -4.26 24.06 26.58
N ASP A 64 -3.66 23.02 26.00
CA ASP A 64 -4.23 22.18 24.94
C ASP A 64 -3.52 20.81 24.94
N PRO A 65 -4.24 19.70 25.19
CA PRO A 65 -3.64 18.36 25.17
C PRO A 65 -3.15 17.90 23.79
N SER A 66 -3.51 18.60 22.71
CA SER A 66 -3.02 18.33 21.37
C SER A 66 -1.62 18.88 21.07
N ILE A 67 -1.05 19.70 21.96
CA ILE A 67 0.31 20.22 21.83
C ILE A 67 1.29 19.06 21.82
N ILE A 68 2.08 18.96 20.75
CA ILE A 68 3.06 17.89 20.55
C ILE A 68 4.28 18.10 21.47
N VAL A 69 4.74 17.04 22.12
CA VAL A 69 6.02 17.01 22.84
C VAL A 69 6.82 15.81 22.35
N LEU A 70 8.00 16.06 21.83
CA LEU A 70 8.90 15.01 21.37
C LEU A 70 10.36 15.42 21.60
N GLY A 71 11.28 14.46 21.56
CA GLY A 71 12.70 14.77 21.72
C GLY A 71 13.60 13.58 21.49
N GLU A 72 14.89 13.84 21.67
CA GLU A 72 15.97 12.87 21.53
C GLU A 72 16.21 12.16 22.86
N GLY A 73 15.75 10.93 22.94
CA GLY A 73 15.88 10.09 24.14
C GLY A 73 17.17 9.27 24.15
N TRP A 74 18.31 9.85 23.78
CA TRP A 74 19.59 9.14 23.72
C TRP A 74 20.16 8.88 25.11
N ASP A 75 20.63 7.64 25.35
CA ASP A 75 21.44 7.31 26.54
C ASP A 75 22.91 7.75 26.30
N MET A 76 23.24 8.95 26.73
CA MET A 76 24.56 9.56 26.55
C MET A 76 25.53 9.29 27.71
N ASN A 77 25.31 8.24 28.51
CA ASN A 77 26.13 7.91 29.68
C ASN A 77 26.27 9.08 30.69
N SER A 78 25.16 9.78 30.91
CA SER A 78 25.09 10.89 31.86
C SER A 78 25.50 10.48 33.28
N THR A 79 25.95 11.47 34.05
CA THR A 79 26.15 11.34 35.50
C THR A 79 24.84 11.30 36.29
N MET A 80 23.70 11.57 35.65
CA MET A 80 22.35 11.35 36.19
C MET A 80 22.09 9.85 36.39
N ASP A 81 21.30 9.47 37.40
CA ASP A 81 20.86 8.09 37.52
C ASP A 81 20.04 7.70 36.28
N LYS A 82 20.43 6.62 35.61
CA LYS A 82 19.77 6.16 34.38
C LYS A 82 18.26 5.92 34.58
N SER A 83 17.82 5.53 35.76
CA SER A 83 16.38 5.33 36.06
C SER A 83 15.58 6.64 36.10
N GLU A 84 16.24 7.79 36.22
CA GLU A 84 15.63 9.11 36.21
C GLU A 84 15.67 9.81 34.85
N MET A 85 16.45 9.28 33.89
CA MET A 85 16.66 9.89 32.56
C MET A 85 15.47 9.65 31.63
N THR A 86 15.15 10.66 30.80
CA THR A 86 14.11 10.55 29.75
C THR A 86 14.71 9.92 28.47
N ILE A 87 15.16 8.69 28.59
CA ILE A 87 15.75 7.89 27.50
C ILE A 87 14.75 6.88 26.96
N GLN A 88 14.96 6.40 25.71
CA GLN A 88 14.10 5.41 25.06
C GLN A 88 13.82 4.17 25.93
N PRO A 89 14.80 3.56 26.63
CA PRO A 89 14.53 2.46 27.55
C PRO A 89 13.58 2.80 28.72
N ASN A 90 13.43 4.07 29.04
CA ASN A 90 12.54 4.56 30.10
C ASN A 90 11.26 5.23 29.55
N ALA A 91 11.01 5.17 28.26
CA ALA A 91 9.89 5.89 27.65
C ALA A 91 8.54 5.50 28.28
N TYR A 92 8.35 4.23 28.68
CA TYR A 92 7.15 3.76 29.37
C TYR A 92 6.94 4.43 30.73
N GLN A 93 8.00 4.87 31.40
CA GLN A 93 7.91 5.54 32.73
C GLN A 93 7.41 6.98 32.61
N VAL A 94 7.62 7.60 31.46
CA VAL A 94 7.13 8.97 31.19
C VAL A 94 5.62 8.96 31.00
N ALA A 95 5.05 7.86 30.54
CA ALA A 95 3.63 7.59 30.54
C ALA A 95 3.16 7.20 31.96
N SER A 96 2.75 8.18 32.76
CA SER A 96 2.56 8.10 34.21
C SER A 96 1.51 7.09 34.70
N ASP A 97 0.74 6.47 33.81
CA ASP A 97 -0.36 5.54 34.14
C ASP A 97 -0.44 4.34 33.18
N GLY A 98 0.62 4.09 32.42
CA GLY A 98 0.64 3.03 31.38
C GLY A 98 -0.09 3.40 30.09
N THR A 99 -0.54 4.65 29.97
CA THR A 99 -1.02 5.22 28.73
C THR A 99 -0.01 6.25 28.20
N ASN A 100 -0.02 6.47 26.88
CA ASN A 100 0.79 7.51 26.26
C ASN A 100 0.35 8.87 26.81
N ASN A 101 1.21 9.54 27.56
CA ASN A 101 0.96 10.89 28.04
C ASN A 101 1.42 11.99 27.05
N GLY A 102 1.61 11.62 25.79
CA GLY A 102 1.92 12.57 24.72
C GLY A 102 3.38 13.06 24.70
N ILE A 103 4.35 12.23 25.13
CA ILE A 103 5.79 12.48 24.94
C ILE A 103 6.35 11.40 24.04
N ALA A 104 6.90 11.81 22.88
CA ALA A 104 7.42 10.91 21.87
C ALA A 104 8.94 11.03 21.71
N PHE A 105 9.56 9.99 21.17
CA PHE A 105 10.99 9.81 21.08
C PHE A 105 11.40 9.56 19.64
N PHE A 106 12.46 10.18 19.18
CA PHE A 106 13.07 9.84 17.89
C PHE A 106 13.57 8.40 17.92
N ASN A 107 13.15 7.62 16.92
CA ASN A 107 13.44 6.20 16.80
C ASN A 107 14.68 5.99 15.91
N ASP A 108 15.85 5.84 16.49
CA ASP A 108 17.08 5.56 15.76
C ASP A 108 17.16 4.12 15.22
N SER A 109 16.39 3.21 15.81
CA SER A 109 16.31 1.82 15.35
C SER A 109 15.83 1.72 13.90
N ILE A 110 14.72 2.42 13.55
CA ILE A 110 14.23 2.45 12.15
C ILE A 110 15.19 3.24 11.25
N ARG A 111 15.74 4.38 11.72
CA ARG A 111 16.67 5.20 10.96
C ARG A 111 17.88 4.38 10.48
N ASP A 112 18.55 3.72 11.42
CA ASP A 112 19.77 2.96 11.13
C ASP A 112 19.44 1.60 10.48
N GLY A 113 18.31 0.99 10.85
CA GLY A 113 17.79 -0.20 10.18
C GLY A 113 17.51 0.01 8.69
N LEU A 114 17.03 1.20 8.30
CA LEU A 114 16.74 1.53 6.91
C LEU A 114 18.00 1.79 6.08
N LYS A 115 18.88 2.67 6.53
CA LYS A 115 19.99 3.21 5.71
C LYS A 115 21.40 2.83 6.18
N GLY A 116 21.51 2.10 7.29
CA GLY A 116 22.76 1.81 7.98
C GLY A 116 23.14 2.87 9.01
N SER A 117 24.08 2.53 9.88
CA SER A 117 24.54 3.40 10.96
C SER A 117 24.94 4.79 10.46
N VAL A 118 24.46 5.82 11.16
CA VAL A 118 24.83 7.22 10.87
C VAL A 118 26.29 7.54 11.22
N PHE A 119 26.97 6.67 11.98
CA PHE A 119 28.37 6.80 12.35
C PHE A 119 29.34 6.11 11.39
N SER A 120 28.84 5.59 10.28
CA SER A 120 29.63 4.95 9.23
C SER A 120 29.12 5.38 7.87
N ASP A 121 29.99 5.94 7.05
CA ASP A 121 29.65 6.35 5.68
C ASP A 121 29.23 5.18 4.79
N THR A 122 29.82 4.01 5.03
CA THR A 122 29.71 2.83 4.16
C THR A 122 28.80 1.74 4.69
N ASP A 123 28.33 1.82 5.95
CA ASP A 123 27.37 0.84 6.46
C ASP A 123 26.04 0.95 5.70
N THR A 124 25.48 -0.21 5.37
CA THR A 124 24.19 -0.33 4.65
C THR A 124 23.07 -0.72 5.60
N GLY A 125 21.82 -0.47 5.21
CA GLY A 125 20.62 -0.91 5.91
C GLY A 125 19.70 -1.71 5.00
N PHE A 126 18.47 -1.90 5.41
CA PHE A 126 17.45 -2.66 4.69
C PHE A 126 17.31 -2.19 3.23
N VAL A 127 17.10 -0.88 3.01
CA VAL A 127 16.87 -0.35 1.65
C VAL A 127 18.14 -0.32 0.80
N SER A 128 19.31 -0.48 1.39
CA SER A 128 20.61 -0.49 0.71
C SER A 128 21.25 -1.89 0.64
N GLY A 129 20.46 -2.94 0.87
CA GLY A 129 20.83 -4.32 0.59
C GLY A 129 21.53 -5.06 1.73
N LYS A 130 21.45 -4.58 2.97
CA LYS A 130 21.96 -5.29 4.14
C LYS A 130 21.06 -6.48 4.46
N ALA A 131 21.63 -7.68 4.48
CA ALA A 131 20.91 -8.88 4.90
C ALA A 131 20.52 -8.83 6.38
N ASP A 132 19.51 -9.62 6.74
CA ASP A 132 19.06 -9.86 8.12
C ASP A 132 18.52 -8.60 8.84
N GLN A 133 18.06 -7.58 8.10
CA GLN A 133 17.39 -6.42 8.69
C GLN A 133 15.86 -6.55 8.76
N GLU A 134 15.29 -7.59 8.16
CA GLU A 134 13.83 -7.75 8.00
C GLU A 134 13.12 -7.83 9.35
N SER A 135 13.70 -8.54 10.33
CA SER A 135 13.12 -8.65 11.67
C SER A 135 13.10 -7.32 12.40
N LEU A 136 14.17 -6.51 12.25
CA LEU A 136 14.24 -5.16 12.82
C LEU A 136 13.19 -4.23 12.18
N ILE A 137 13.07 -4.26 10.85
CA ILE A 137 12.08 -3.45 10.14
C ILE A 137 10.65 -3.90 10.51
N ALA A 138 10.38 -5.20 10.59
CA ALA A 138 9.09 -5.75 11.01
C ALA A 138 8.71 -5.30 12.43
N HIS A 139 9.68 -5.31 13.36
CA HIS A 139 9.49 -4.81 14.72
C HIS A 139 9.12 -3.31 14.72
N ASN A 140 9.82 -2.50 13.93
CA ASN A 140 9.55 -1.07 13.79
C ASN A 140 8.19 -0.80 13.13
N VAL A 141 7.80 -1.59 12.12
CA VAL A 141 6.47 -1.49 11.48
C VAL A 141 5.35 -1.64 12.49
N LEU A 142 5.52 -2.50 13.49
CA LEU A 142 4.54 -2.72 14.56
C LEU A 142 4.63 -1.72 15.73
N GLY A 143 5.36 -0.61 15.56
CA GLY A 143 5.47 0.47 16.55
C GLY A 143 6.43 0.17 17.69
N CYS A 144 7.47 -0.63 17.46
CA CYS A 144 8.53 -0.94 18.45
C CYS A 144 7.96 -1.48 19.78
N GLN A 145 7.04 -2.44 19.72
CA GLN A 145 6.48 -3.06 20.91
C GLN A 145 7.59 -3.71 21.74
N TYR A 146 7.59 -3.45 23.04
CA TYR A 146 8.59 -4.06 23.91
C TYR A 146 8.50 -5.58 23.87
N ASP A 147 9.59 -6.21 23.52
CA ASP A 147 9.80 -7.65 23.57
C ASP A 147 11.23 -7.90 24.05
N ALA A 148 11.38 -8.62 25.17
CA ALA A 148 12.67 -8.89 25.77
C ALA A 148 13.66 -9.59 24.82
N ASP A 149 13.15 -10.29 23.80
CA ASP A 149 13.93 -10.98 22.80
C ASP A 149 14.10 -10.17 21.49
N ALA A 150 13.49 -8.98 21.40
CA ALA A 150 13.58 -8.15 20.19
C ALA A 150 14.97 -7.55 20.02
N ILE A 151 15.42 -7.52 18.77
CA ILE A 151 16.67 -6.84 18.37
C ILE A 151 16.35 -5.36 18.18
N THR A 152 16.45 -4.55 19.23
CA THR A 152 16.40 -3.10 19.10
C THR A 152 17.83 -2.54 19.11
N THR A 153 18.04 -1.52 18.31
CA THR A 153 19.31 -0.76 18.29
C THR A 153 19.03 0.61 18.89
N CYS A 154 19.00 0.72 20.22
CA CYS A 154 19.13 2.05 20.76
C CYS A 154 20.62 2.49 20.73
N TRP A 155 20.84 3.78 20.70
CA TRP A 155 22.14 4.38 20.92
C TRP A 155 22.81 3.76 22.16
N ASN A 156 24.06 3.30 22.01
CA ASN A 156 24.85 2.56 23.01
C ASN A 156 24.54 1.06 23.19
N GLY A 157 23.56 0.47 22.52
CA GLY A 157 23.42 -0.98 22.36
C GLY A 157 23.18 -1.83 23.62
N ASN A 158 22.96 -1.21 24.81
CA ASN A 158 22.95 -1.92 26.10
C ASN A 158 21.57 -2.07 26.73
N ALA A 159 20.55 -1.40 26.23
CA ALA A 159 19.18 -1.53 26.70
C ALA A 159 18.21 -1.40 25.52
N GLN A 160 17.13 -2.13 25.58
CA GLN A 160 16.09 -2.06 24.57
C GLN A 160 15.19 -0.85 24.79
N ASP A 161 14.66 -0.31 23.70
CA ASP A 161 13.60 0.67 23.75
C ASP A 161 12.37 0.08 24.45
N HIS A 162 11.75 0.86 25.31
CA HIS A 162 10.57 0.42 26.03
C HIS A 162 9.51 1.50 26.03
N TYR A 163 8.71 1.54 24.97
CA TYR A 163 7.60 2.46 24.79
C TYR A 163 6.31 1.90 25.43
N ALA A 164 5.46 2.78 25.94
CA ALA A 164 4.15 2.41 26.46
C ALA A 164 3.16 2.11 25.34
N ASP A 165 3.25 2.83 24.23
CA ASP A 165 2.49 2.62 22.99
C ASP A 165 3.20 3.21 21.77
N ALA A 166 2.67 2.94 20.57
CA ALA A 166 3.25 3.43 19.32
C ALA A 166 3.18 4.96 19.15
N GLY A 167 2.35 5.66 19.92
CA GLY A 167 2.29 7.13 19.91
C GLY A 167 3.54 7.78 20.50
N GLN A 168 4.41 7.01 21.16
CA GLN A 168 5.71 7.49 21.62
C GLN A 168 6.84 7.32 20.59
N VAL A 169 6.58 6.72 19.43
CA VAL A 169 7.61 6.34 18.45
C VAL A 169 7.60 7.31 17.28
N VAL A 170 8.66 8.09 17.09
CA VAL A 170 8.86 8.98 15.94
C VAL A 170 9.74 8.29 14.91
N ASN A 171 9.13 7.80 13.83
CA ASN A 171 9.83 7.13 12.73
C ASN A 171 10.37 8.14 11.72
N TYR A 172 11.63 7.98 11.31
CA TYR A 172 12.27 8.85 10.33
C TYR A 172 13.44 8.14 9.63
N ALA A 173 13.79 8.61 8.44
CA ALA A 173 14.96 8.13 7.70
C ALA A 173 16.13 9.13 7.76
N GLU A 174 15.84 10.44 7.80
CA GLU A 174 16.81 11.51 8.01
C GLU A 174 16.21 12.64 8.85
N ILE A 175 17.09 13.42 9.46
CA ILE A 175 16.78 14.66 10.15
C ILE A 175 17.94 15.65 9.95
N HIS A 176 17.95 16.80 10.61
CA HIS A 176 18.97 17.85 10.44
C HIS A 176 20.40 17.42 10.76
N ASP A 177 20.60 16.45 11.67
CA ASP A 177 21.88 15.85 12.00
C ASP A 177 22.23 14.69 11.06
N ASN A 178 23.54 14.44 10.90
CA ASN A 178 24.11 13.43 10.02
C ASN A 178 23.85 13.68 8.52
N MET A 179 24.25 12.74 7.67
CA MET A 179 23.99 12.83 6.23
C MET A 179 22.52 12.77 5.90
N THR A 180 22.12 13.50 4.83
CA THR A 180 20.81 13.27 4.23
C THR A 180 20.68 11.81 3.78
N LEU A 181 19.44 11.33 3.62
CA LEU A 181 19.18 9.97 3.12
C LEU A 181 19.85 9.76 1.75
N TYR A 182 19.70 10.72 0.85
CA TYR A 182 20.32 10.69 -0.47
C TYR A 182 21.85 10.57 -0.39
N ASP A 183 22.53 11.43 0.39
CA ASP A 183 23.97 11.41 0.53
C ASP A 183 24.48 10.10 1.15
N LYS A 184 23.77 9.58 2.15
CA LYS A 184 24.08 8.30 2.79
C LYS A 184 23.97 7.13 1.80
N LEU A 185 22.91 7.07 1.01
CA LEU A 185 22.72 6.05 -0.02
C LEU A 185 23.81 6.12 -1.09
N ARG A 186 24.13 7.32 -1.57
CA ARG A 186 25.23 7.53 -2.55
C ARG A 186 26.59 7.10 -2.03
N LYS A 187 26.85 7.26 -0.72
CA LYS A 187 28.12 6.84 -0.11
C LYS A 187 28.15 5.34 0.21
N SER A 188 27.06 4.78 0.70
CA SER A 188 27.03 3.37 1.12
C SER A 188 26.89 2.41 -0.06
N VAL A 189 26.26 2.82 -1.17
CA VAL A 189 26.11 2.03 -2.40
C VAL A 189 26.55 2.85 -3.62
N PRO A 190 27.86 3.15 -3.76
CA PRO A 190 28.36 4.05 -4.80
C PRO A 190 28.23 3.50 -6.23
N THR A 191 27.85 2.24 -6.38
CA THR A 191 27.63 1.58 -7.68
C THR A 191 26.23 1.81 -8.23
N ASP A 192 25.30 2.29 -7.42
CA ASP A 192 23.93 2.57 -7.86
C ASP A 192 23.91 3.78 -8.81
N ASP A 193 23.09 3.69 -9.83
CA ASP A 193 22.74 4.86 -10.63
C ASP A 193 21.72 5.75 -9.90
N GLU A 194 21.37 6.87 -10.50
CA GLU A 194 20.46 7.84 -9.89
C GLU A 194 19.07 7.27 -9.69
N ALA A 195 18.56 6.51 -10.67
CA ALA A 195 17.22 5.90 -10.59
C ALA A 195 17.14 4.84 -9.48
N THR A 196 18.18 4.05 -9.31
CA THR A 196 18.27 3.07 -8.22
C THR A 196 18.35 3.76 -6.86
N THR A 197 19.14 4.84 -6.74
CA THR A 197 19.20 5.65 -5.51
C THR A 197 17.84 6.25 -5.16
N GLU A 198 17.12 6.79 -6.14
CA GLU A 198 15.75 7.30 -5.97
C GLU A 198 14.78 6.21 -5.53
N ALA A 199 14.85 5.00 -6.12
CA ALA A 199 14.00 3.87 -5.74
C ALA A 199 14.23 3.46 -4.27
N ARG A 200 15.50 3.41 -3.81
CA ARG A 200 15.83 3.13 -2.41
C ARG A 200 15.32 4.20 -1.46
N ALA A 201 15.42 5.48 -1.83
CA ALA A 201 14.89 6.58 -1.04
C ALA A 201 13.36 6.49 -0.93
N LYS A 202 12.65 6.26 -2.03
CA LYS A 202 11.20 6.01 -2.03
C LYS A 202 10.79 4.82 -1.17
N LEU A 203 11.59 3.76 -1.17
CA LEU A 203 11.33 2.60 -0.31
C LEU A 203 11.53 2.95 1.18
N ALA A 204 12.56 3.74 1.54
CA ALA A 204 12.75 4.21 2.91
C ALA A 204 11.56 5.08 3.37
N ASP A 205 11.13 6.03 2.54
CA ASP A 205 9.94 6.85 2.81
C ASP A 205 8.70 5.97 3.00
N SER A 206 8.54 4.93 2.18
CA SER A 206 7.41 4.01 2.30
C SER A 206 7.38 3.30 3.64
N VAL A 207 8.53 2.82 4.13
CA VAL A 207 8.60 2.17 5.44
C VAL A 207 8.24 3.16 6.55
N VAL A 208 8.75 4.40 6.48
CA VAL A 208 8.43 5.45 7.48
C VAL A 208 6.93 5.77 7.50
N TYR A 209 6.34 6.01 6.32
CA TYR A 209 4.94 6.44 6.24
C TYR A 209 3.91 5.31 6.44
N LEU A 210 4.29 4.07 6.15
CA LEU A 210 3.37 2.93 6.24
C LEU A 210 3.58 2.08 7.50
N SER A 211 4.42 2.51 8.44
CA SER A 211 4.60 1.90 9.76
C SER A 211 3.72 2.55 10.82
N GLU A 212 3.41 1.84 11.89
CA GLU A 212 2.80 2.42 13.09
C GLU A 212 3.78 3.39 13.77
N GLY A 213 3.25 4.35 14.52
CA GLY A 213 4.03 5.44 15.11
C GLY A 213 3.83 6.77 14.37
N ILE A 214 4.66 7.76 14.68
CA ILE A 214 4.59 9.12 14.15
C ILE A 214 5.62 9.28 13.03
N PRO A 215 5.24 9.45 11.76
CA PRO A 215 6.19 9.69 10.70
C PRO A 215 6.76 11.11 10.76
N ALA A 216 8.08 11.24 10.63
CA ALA A 216 8.77 12.51 10.51
C ALA A 216 9.64 12.53 9.25
N ILE A 217 9.70 13.68 8.58
CA ILE A 217 10.49 13.89 7.38
C ILE A 217 11.21 15.24 7.47
N GLN A 218 12.47 15.28 7.08
CA GLN A 218 13.19 16.54 6.92
C GLN A 218 12.77 17.20 5.60
N LEU A 219 12.61 18.53 5.62
CA LEU A 219 12.36 19.31 4.40
C LEU A 219 13.45 19.04 3.35
N GLY A 220 13.03 18.55 2.20
CA GLY A 220 13.90 18.23 1.07
C GLY A 220 14.17 16.75 0.88
N GLN A 221 13.86 15.88 1.85
CA GLN A 221 13.99 14.43 1.68
C GLN A 221 13.12 13.96 0.51
N GLU A 222 11.91 14.49 0.36
CA GLU A 222 10.96 14.18 -0.70
C GLU A 222 11.45 14.52 -2.12
N PHE A 223 12.47 15.39 -2.24
CA PHE A 223 13.15 15.68 -3.51
C PHE A 223 14.66 15.41 -3.46
N LEU A 224 15.06 14.44 -2.64
CA LEU A 224 16.42 13.93 -2.53
C LEU A 224 17.46 15.02 -2.26
N ARG A 225 17.22 15.87 -1.27
CA ARG A 225 18.13 16.93 -0.83
C ARG A 225 19.51 16.37 -0.57
N THR A 226 20.53 17.07 -1.03
CA THR A 226 21.94 16.78 -0.74
C THR A 226 22.57 17.92 0.05
N LYS A 227 23.50 17.57 0.91
CA LYS A 227 24.45 18.47 1.58
C LYS A 227 25.89 18.17 1.14
N GLY A 228 26.05 17.55 -0.05
CA GLY A 228 27.35 17.16 -0.57
C GLY A 228 28.06 16.09 0.25
N GLY A 229 27.30 15.27 1.00
CA GLY A 229 27.83 14.26 1.91
C GLY A 229 28.38 14.81 3.22
N ASN A 230 28.05 16.05 3.59
CA ASN A 230 28.41 16.63 4.88
C ASN A 230 27.50 16.04 5.97
N ASP A 231 28.11 15.36 6.95
CA ASP A 231 27.43 14.70 8.06
C ASP A 231 27.24 15.59 9.30
N ASN A 232 27.89 16.76 9.34
CA ASN A 232 27.86 17.67 10.47
C ASN A 232 27.77 19.13 10.00
N SER A 233 26.67 19.47 9.36
CA SER A 233 26.47 20.72 8.63
C SER A 233 25.97 21.90 9.47
N TYR A 234 25.81 21.74 10.81
CA TYR A 234 25.16 22.73 11.68
C TYR A 234 25.76 24.15 11.59
N ASN A 235 27.05 24.27 11.35
CA ASN A 235 27.77 25.52 11.21
C ASN A 235 28.38 25.76 9.81
N ALA A 236 28.00 24.93 8.83
CA ALA A 236 28.37 25.16 7.45
C ALA A 236 27.54 26.32 6.86
N GLY A 237 28.10 27.00 5.86
CA GLY A 237 27.42 28.12 5.21
C GLY A 237 26.28 27.69 4.29
N ASP A 238 25.73 28.67 3.58
CA ASP A 238 24.61 28.47 2.65
C ASP A 238 24.99 27.54 1.48
N GLU A 239 26.25 27.47 1.13
CA GLU A 239 26.78 26.55 0.10
C GLU A 239 26.49 25.07 0.42
N VAL A 240 26.29 24.72 1.70
CA VAL A 240 25.93 23.38 2.15
C VAL A 240 24.47 23.28 2.57
N ASN A 241 23.97 24.31 3.27
CA ASN A 241 22.68 24.24 3.95
C ASN A 241 21.51 24.81 3.16
N ALA A 242 21.74 25.67 2.13
CA ALA A 242 20.68 26.17 1.29
C ALA A 242 19.91 25.03 0.61
N ILE A 243 18.61 25.23 0.45
CA ILE A 243 17.78 24.26 -0.26
C ILE A 243 17.80 24.57 -1.76
N ASP A 244 18.22 23.59 -2.54
CA ASP A 244 18.10 23.63 -3.99
C ASP A 244 16.69 23.28 -4.41
N TRP A 245 15.86 24.30 -4.66
CA TRP A 245 14.47 24.13 -5.04
C TRP A 245 14.29 23.58 -6.47
N ASP A 246 15.29 23.64 -7.34
CA ASP A 246 15.22 23.08 -8.69
C ASP A 246 15.09 21.55 -8.64
N ARG A 247 15.56 20.93 -7.57
CA ARG A 247 15.39 19.49 -7.33
C ARG A 247 13.93 19.07 -7.20
N THR A 248 13.04 19.95 -6.79
CA THR A 248 11.58 19.66 -6.77
C THR A 248 11.04 19.37 -8.16
N THR A 249 11.59 20.01 -9.20
CA THR A 249 11.27 19.75 -10.59
C THR A 249 12.00 18.52 -11.11
N GLN A 250 13.28 18.38 -10.78
CA GLN A 250 14.11 17.25 -11.18
C GLN A 250 13.56 15.93 -10.66
N TYR A 251 13.11 15.89 -9.43
CA TYR A 251 12.56 14.71 -8.74
C TYR A 251 11.06 14.83 -8.45
N SER A 252 10.33 15.46 -9.34
CA SER A 252 8.88 15.66 -9.18
C SER A 252 8.11 14.35 -8.94
N GLY A 253 8.58 13.24 -9.53
CA GLY A 253 8.02 11.92 -9.29
C GLY A 253 8.19 11.42 -7.84
N SER A 254 9.30 11.78 -7.16
CA SER A 254 9.49 11.48 -5.74
C SER A 254 8.60 12.36 -4.85
N VAL A 255 8.46 13.65 -5.17
CA VAL A 255 7.55 14.56 -4.47
C VAL A 255 6.11 14.05 -4.56
N ASP A 256 5.67 13.65 -5.75
CA ASP A 256 4.33 13.08 -5.96
C ASP A 256 4.14 11.75 -5.23
N TYR A 257 5.19 10.94 -5.18
CA TYR A 257 5.18 9.67 -4.43
C TYR A 257 4.98 9.90 -2.94
N VAL A 258 5.77 10.77 -2.30
CA VAL A 258 5.65 11.10 -0.87
C VAL A 258 4.27 11.72 -0.57
N ARG A 259 3.78 12.63 -1.44
CA ARG A 259 2.41 13.17 -1.34
C ARG A 259 1.36 12.06 -1.38
N GLY A 260 1.57 11.05 -2.21
CA GLY A 260 0.74 9.86 -2.31
C GLY A 260 0.77 9.01 -1.04
N LEU A 261 1.96 8.76 -0.46
CA LEU A 261 2.12 8.03 0.80
C LEU A 261 1.38 8.72 1.97
N ILE A 262 1.47 10.05 2.07
CA ILE A 262 0.73 10.83 3.08
C ILE A 262 -0.78 10.63 2.92
N LYS A 263 -1.29 10.66 1.68
CA LYS A 263 -2.71 10.39 1.40
C LYS A 263 -3.12 8.96 1.77
N LEU A 264 -2.29 7.96 1.44
CA LEU A 264 -2.54 6.57 1.80
C LEU A 264 -2.59 6.39 3.32
N ARG A 265 -1.60 6.91 4.04
CA ARG A 265 -1.58 6.86 5.51
C ARG A 265 -2.84 7.51 6.12
N ASN A 266 -3.27 8.67 5.60
CA ASN A 266 -4.49 9.34 6.07
C ASN A 266 -5.76 8.53 5.77
N ARG A 267 -5.79 7.79 4.68
CA ARG A 267 -6.91 6.94 4.27
C ARG A 267 -7.01 5.64 5.07
N ILE A 268 -5.88 5.03 5.42
CA ILE A 268 -5.80 3.73 6.09
C ILE A 268 -5.63 3.95 7.59
N ALA A 269 -6.72 3.85 8.35
CA ALA A 269 -6.70 4.07 9.80
C ALA A 269 -5.87 3.02 10.54
N ALA A 270 -5.81 1.78 10.02
CA ALA A 270 -5.00 0.69 10.55
C ALA A 270 -3.47 0.93 10.50
N LEU A 271 -3.00 2.01 9.88
CA LEU A 271 -1.60 2.45 9.90
C LEU A 271 -1.34 3.61 10.90
N ARG A 272 -2.32 4.00 11.67
CA ARG A 272 -2.25 5.17 12.57
C ARG A 272 -2.77 4.86 13.97
N GLN A 273 -2.61 3.62 14.38
CA GLN A 273 -3.00 3.18 15.71
C GLN A 273 -1.89 3.49 16.71
N THR A 274 -2.26 3.86 17.93
CA THR A 274 -1.32 4.12 19.02
C THR A 274 -1.27 2.95 19.98
N SER A 275 -2.41 2.36 20.32
CA SER A 275 -2.50 1.23 21.24
C SER A 275 -1.93 -0.05 20.65
N TYR A 276 -1.01 -0.70 21.34
CA TYR A 276 -0.48 -2.01 20.93
C TYR A 276 -1.56 -3.10 20.88
N ASN A 277 -2.59 -3.02 21.71
CA ASN A 277 -3.72 -3.95 21.64
C ASN A 277 -4.48 -3.81 20.31
N ASP A 278 -4.70 -2.59 19.84
CA ASP A 278 -5.38 -2.34 18.57
C ASP A 278 -4.50 -2.73 17.38
N ILE A 279 -3.20 -2.43 17.44
CA ILE A 279 -2.22 -2.85 16.42
C ILE A 279 -2.23 -4.38 16.31
N ASN A 280 -2.11 -5.10 17.44
CA ASN A 280 -2.09 -6.56 17.46
C ASN A 280 -3.41 -7.19 17.00
N ALA A 281 -4.54 -6.49 17.14
CA ALA A 281 -5.84 -6.96 16.66
C ALA A 281 -6.06 -6.72 15.16
N SER A 282 -5.36 -5.75 14.57
CA SER A 282 -5.61 -5.28 13.19
C SER A 282 -4.46 -5.53 12.23
N VAL A 283 -3.23 -5.72 12.70
CA VAL A 283 -2.04 -5.94 11.88
C VAL A 283 -1.51 -7.35 12.08
N THR A 284 -1.25 -8.05 10.96
CA THR A 284 -0.69 -9.41 10.96
C THR A 284 0.52 -9.46 10.03
N MET A 285 1.68 -9.87 10.54
CA MET A 285 2.88 -10.06 9.75
C MET A 285 2.72 -11.27 8.83
N LEU A 286 3.00 -11.09 7.53
CA LEU A 286 2.96 -12.14 6.51
C LEU A 286 4.36 -12.67 6.19
N LYS A 287 5.37 -11.79 6.15
CA LYS A 287 6.76 -12.14 5.82
C LYS A 287 7.74 -11.15 6.43
N SER A 288 8.86 -11.64 6.96
CA SER A 288 10.00 -10.83 7.38
C SER A 288 11.29 -11.63 7.13
N ALA A 289 11.64 -11.82 5.86
CA ALA A 289 12.81 -12.61 5.45
C ALA A 289 13.19 -12.33 4.00
N ASN A 290 14.46 -12.60 3.67
CA ASN A 290 14.98 -12.54 2.29
C ASN A 290 14.78 -11.20 1.62
N GLY A 291 15.09 -10.11 2.31
CA GLY A 291 14.96 -8.74 1.80
C GLY A 291 13.51 -8.23 1.70
N VAL A 292 12.55 -8.93 2.32
CA VAL A 292 11.13 -8.58 2.25
C VAL A 292 10.52 -8.45 3.65
N VAL A 293 9.74 -7.38 3.85
CA VAL A 293 8.81 -7.25 4.97
C VAL A 293 7.41 -7.07 4.39
N ALA A 294 6.46 -7.91 4.79
CA ALA A 294 5.08 -7.84 4.34
C ALA A 294 4.11 -8.09 5.49
N TYR A 295 3.03 -7.33 5.53
CA TYR A 295 2.00 -7.46 6.56
C TYR A 295 0.61 -7.13 6.00
N GLN A 296 -0.40 -7.64 6.68
CA GLN A 296 -1.79 -7.30 6.45
C GLN A 296 -2.26 -6.33 7.53
N ALA A 297 -2.94 -5.26 7.12
CA ALA A 297 -3.60 -4.32 8.02
C ALA A 297 -5.11 -4.28 7.72
N LYS A 298 -5.94 -4.20 8.77
CA LYS A 298 -7.39 -4.24 8.64
C LYS A 298 -8.05 -3.15 9.47
N ASP A 299 -8.95 -2.39 8.85
CA ASP A 299 -9.81 -1.41 9.51
C ASP A 299 -11.24 -1.43 8.94
N SER A 300 -12.05 -0.45 9.34
CA SER A 300 -13.43 -0.33 8.86
C SER A 300 -13.54 -0.03 7.36
N SER A 301 -12.47 0.45 6.71
CA SER A 301 -12.45 0.79 5.29
C SER A 301 -11.97 -0.38 4.41
N GLY A 302 -11.46 -1.44 5.01
CA GLY A 302 -11.06 -2.65 4.29
C GLY A 302 -9.90 -3.42 4.89
N THR A 303 -9.43 -4.40 4.11
CA THR A 303 -8.21 -5.16 4.38
C THR A 303 -7.16 -4.77 3.36
N TYR A 304 -5.97 -4.47 3.85
CA TYR A 304 -4.82 -4.01 3.07
C TYR A 304 -3.66 -4.97 3.22
N VAL A 305 -2.87 -5.15 2.16
CA VAL A 305 -1.58 -5.83 2.21
C VAL A 305 -0.51 -4.83 1.85
N VAL A 306 0.47 -4.66 2.74
CA VAL A 306 1.63 -3.79 2.53
C VAL A 306 2.87 -4.66 2.41
N ILE A 307 3.68 -4.41 1.40
CA ILE A 307 4.89 -5.17 1.09
C ILE A 307 6.04 -4.20 0.83
N PHE A 308 7.16 -4.40 1.50
CA PHE A 308 8.43 -3.73 1.24
C PHE A 308 9.41 -4.75 0.67
N ASN A 309 9.83 -4.59 -0.57
CA ASN A 309 10.83 -5.42 -1.22
C ASN A 309 12.12 -4.61 -1.42
N ALA A 310 13.15 -4.92 -0.64
CA ALA A 310 14.46 -4.28 -0.70
C ALA A 310 15.45 -4.99 -1.64
N ASN A 311 15.02 -6.06 -2.32
CA ASN A 311 15.84 -6.75 -3.29
C ASN A 311 15.95 -5.96 -4.60
N ASN A 312 17.07 -6.11 -5.29
CA ASN A 312 17.26 -5.59 -6.64
C ASN A 312 16.44 -6.32 -7.71
N ASP A 313 15.78 -7.40 -7.33
CA ASP A 313 14.91 -8.21 -8.17
C ASP A 313 13.48 -8.29 -7.58
N ALA A 314 12.52 -8.63 -8.42
CA ALA A 314 11.17 -8.89 -7.99
C ALA A 314 11.11 -10.10 -7.03
N ALA A 315 10.28 -10.02 -6.01
CA ALA A 315 10.17 -11.03 -4.96
C ALA A 315 8.78 -11.67 -4.93
N ALA A 316 8.74 -12.99 -4.76
CA ALA A 316 7.51 -13.74 -4.51
C ALA A 316 7.11 -13.66 -3.03
N ILE A 317 5.85 -13.33 -2.78
CA ILE A 317 5.28 -13.16 -1.45
C ILE A 317 4.19 -14.21 -1.26
N ASP A 318 4.53 -15.21 -0.48
CA ASP A 318 3.57 -16.21 -0.01
C ASP A 318 2.70 -15.62 1.11
N GLY A 319 1.49 -16.15 1.30
CA GLY A 319 0.61 -15.70 2.38
C GLY A 319 -0.33 -14.54 2.01
N VAL A 320 -0.18 -13.94 0.82
CA VAL A 320 -1.22 -13.07 0.27
C VAL A 320 -2.40 -13.94 -0.14
N GLU A 321 -3.56 -13.73 0.46
CA GLU A 321 -4.73 -14.55 0.21
C GLU A 321 -5.18 -14.48 -1.25
N ALA A 322 -5.73 -15.58 -1.77
CA ALA A 322 -6.31 -15.60 -3.11
C ALA A 322 -7.50 -14.64 -3.18
N GLY A 323 -7.47 -13.73 -4.14
CA GLY A 323 -8.50 -12.71 -4.26
C GLY A 323 -8.21 -11.68 -5.35
N LYS A 324 -9.16 -10.78 -5.55
CA LYS A 324 -8.99 -9.61 -6.40
C LYS A 324 -8.62 -8.41 -5.52
N TYR A 325 -7.64 -7.65 -5.94
CA TYR A 325 -7.11 -6.51 -5.20
C TYR A 325 -7.09 -5.25 -6.07
N GLU A 326 -7.40 -4.12 -5.46
CA GLU A 326 -7.03 -2.80 -5.97
C GLU A 326 -5.57 -2.55 -5.61
N VAL A 327 -4.78 -2.08 -6.58
CA VAL A 327 -3.37 -1.70 -6.35
C VAL A 327 -3.34 -0.21 -6.03
N LEU A 328 -3.05 0.13 -4.78
CA LEU A 328 -2.99 1.52 -4.32
C LEU A 328 -1.59 2.12 -4.49
N ALA A 329 -0.55 1.29 -4.38
CA ALA A 329 0.82 1.67 -4.67
C ALA A 329 1.60 0.45 -5.19
N ALA A 330 2.48 0.66 -6.16
CA ALA A 330 3.46 -0.32 -6.65
C ALA A 330 4.54 0.38 -7.47
N ASP A 331 5.72 -0.22 -7.54
CA ASP A 331 6.82 0.17 -8.44
C ASP A 331 7.14 1.68 -8.40
N GLY A 332 7.23 2.24 -7.17
CA GLY A 332 7.54 3.65 -6.95
C GLY A 332 6.46 4.64 -7.37
N THR A 333 5.21 4.17 -7.53
CA THR A 333 4.03 4.99 -7.86
C THR A 333 2.91 4.76 -6.85
N VAL A 334 2.25 5.82 -6.40
CA VAL A 334 0.98 5.76 -5.66
C VAL A 334 -0.15 6.16 -6.61
N TYR A 335 -1.16 5.29 -6.75
CA TYR A 335 -2.27 5.49 -7.67
C TYR A 335 -3.39 6.31 -7.02
N GLY A 336 -3.98 7.23 -7.79
CA GLY A 336 -5.16 7.99 -7.38
C GLY A 336 -6.46 7.22 -7.58
N ASP A 337 -7.56 7.76 -7.04
CA ASP A 337 -8.89 7.13 -7.18
C ASP A 337 -9.37 7.04 -8.64
N ASP A 338 -8.84 7.88 -9.51
CA ASP A 338 -9.15 7.88 -10.96
C ASP A 338 -8.26 6.94 -11.79
N ASP A 339 -7.20 6.36 -11.20
CA ASP A 339 -6.25 5.45 -11.86
C ASP A 339 -6.18 4.11 -11.12
N VAL A 340 -7.33 3.53 -10.88
CA VAL A 340 -7.45 2.26 -10.13
C VAL A 340 -6.90 1.12 -10.97
N LYS A 341 -5.81 0.53 -10.52
CA LYS A 341 -5.27 -0.74 -11.05
C LYS A 341 -5.78 -1.91 -10.23
N SER A 342 -5.91 -3.06 -10.85
CA SER A 342 -6.32 -4.27 -10.15
C SER A 342 -5.41 -5.45 -10.50
N VAL A 343 -5.24 -6.34 -9.53
CA VAL A 343 -4.52 -7.60 -9.70
C VAL A 343 -5.33 -8.73 -9.08
N THR A 344 -5.22 -9.92 -9.67
CA THR A 344 -5.81 -11.15 -9.11
C THR A 344 -4.71 -12.08 -8.61
N VAL A 345 -4.75 -12.42 -7.33
CA VAL A 345 -3.91 -13.47 -6.74
C VAL A 345 -4.71 -14.78 -6.80
N ARG A 346 -4.20 -15.75 -7.56
CA ARG A 346 -4.85 -17.05 -7.70
C ARG A 346 -4.54 -17.95 -6.52
N LYS A 347 -5.44 -18.88 -6.24
CA LYS A 347 -5.26 -19.87 -5.19
C LYS A 347 -3.99 -20.70 -5.44
N GLY A 348 -3.11 -20.77 -4.44
CA GLY A 348 -1.84 -21.49 -4.52
C GLY A 348 -0.73 -20.73 -5.28
N SER A 349 -0.95 -19.47 -5.65
CA SER A 349 0.06 -18.61 -6.27
C SER A 349 0.55 -17.58 -5.28
N ALA A 350 1.84 -17.24 -5.36
CA ALA A 350 2.41 -16.09 -4.66
C ALA A 350 2.08 -14.78 -5.39
N TYR A 351 1.99 -13.68 -4.66
CA TYR A 351 2.04 -12.35 -5.25
C TYR A 351 3.49 -11.99 -5.59
N THR A 352 3.73 -11.31 -6.71
CA THR A 352 5.07 -10.83 -7.09
C THR A 352 5.16 -9.32 -6.88
N ALA A 353 6.00 -8.90 -5.95
CA ALA A 353 6.31 -7.48 -5.68
C ALA A 353 7.51 -7.03 -6.52
N GLY A 354 7.45 -5.83 -7.08
CA GLY A 354 8.54 -5.24 -7.86
C GLY A 354 9.82 -5.02 -7.03
N ALA A 355 10.97 -4.88 -7.72
CA ALA A 355 12.26 -4.63 -7.11
C ALA A 355 12.30 -3.25 -6.44
N LEU A 356 13.03 -3.11 -5.32
CA LEU A 356 13.29 -1.84 -4.62
C LEU A 356 12.01 -0.98 -4.49
N SER A 357 10.90 -1.59 -4.08
CA SER A 357 9.61 -0.90 -4.07
C SER A 357 8.73 -1.30 -2.90
N ALA A 358 7.80 -0.41 -2.56
CA ALA A 358 6.65 -0.75 -1.73
C ALA A 358 5.43 -1.04 -2.59
N THR A 359 4.63 -2.01 -2.15
CA THR A 359 3.32 -2.33 -2.72
C THR A 359 2.25 -2.19 -1.65
N VAL A 360 1.14 -1.55 -1.99
CA VAL A 360 -0.06 -1.48 -1.15
C VAL A 360 -1.24 -2.00 -1.95
N LEU A 361 -1.80 -3.11 -1.50
CA LEU A 361 -2.98 -3.73 -2.08
C LEU A 361 -4.17 -3.56 -1.15
N LYS A 362 -5.34 -3.29 -1.68
CA LYS A 362 -6.61 -3.33 -0.94
C LYS A 362 -7.45 -4.48 -1.48
N VAL A 363 -7.98 -5.31 -0.59
CA VAL A 363 -8.93 -6.36 -0.99
C VAL A 363 -10.14 -5.71 -1.65
N ALA A 364 -10.38 -6.03 -2.92
CA ALA A 364 -11.58 -5.62 -3.62
C ALA A 364 -12.79 -6.38 -3.09
N SER A 365 -14.00 -5.83 -3.25
CA SER A 365 -15.24 -6.52 -2.84
C SER A 365 -15.29 -7.92 -3.47
N ALA A 366 -15.49 -8.94 -2.65
CA ALA A 366 -15.56 -10.34 -3.10
C ALA A 366 -16.83 -10.65 -3.91
N ASP A 367 -17.74 -9.70 -4.07
CA ASP A 367 -19.09 -9.96 -4.60
C ASP A 367 -19.15 -10.11 -6.13
N ASP A 368 -18.11 -9.76 -6.88
CA ASP A 368 -18.18 -9.66 -8.33
C ASP A 368 -17.57 -10.85 -9.10
N VAL A 369 -17.01 -11.84 -8.43
CA VAL A 369 -16.37 -12.98 -9.12
C VAL A 369 -17.22 -14.23 -8.98
N VAL A 370 -17.86 -14.60 -10.10
CA VAL A 370 -18.64 -15.84 -10.23
C VAL A 370 -17.94 -16.77 -11.23
N PRO A 371 -18.00 -18.09 -11.05
CA PRO A 371 -17.41 -19.02 -12.01
C PRO A 371 -18.16 -18.95 -13.36
N VAL A 372 -17.46 -19.24 -14.43
CA VAL A 372 -17.98 -19.25 -15.80
C VAL A 372 -18.02 -20.68 -16.32
N ILE A 373 -19.19 -21.14 -16.80
CA ILE A 373 -19.36 -22.42 -17.52
C ILE A 373 -19.23 -22.15 -19.01
N SER A 374 -18.38 -22.90 -19.70
CA SER A 374 -18.10 -22.78 -21.13
C SER A 374 -18.25 -24.10 -21.86
N GLY A 375 -18.35 -24.06 -23.21
CA GLY A 375 -18.43 -25.27 -24.03
C GLY A 375 -19.79 -25.99 -24.02
N VAL A 376 -20.82 -25.37 -23.44
CA VAL A 376 -22.19 -25.87 -23.41
C VAL A 376 -23.12 -24.96 -24.22
N ASN A 377 -23.91 -25.52 -25.13
CA ASN A 377 -24.93 -24.81 -25.91
C ASN A 377 -26.30 -24.95 -25.28
N GLU A 378 -27.17 -23.95 -25.43
CA GLU A 378 -28.56 -23.95 -24.90
C GLU A 378 -29.38 -25.14 -25.43
N SER A 379 -29.09 -25.57 -26.67
CA SER A 379 -29.76 -26.75 -27.25
C SER A 379 -28.79 -27.61 -28.04
N THR A 380 -29.09 -28.89 -28.12
CA THR A 380 -28.35 -29.89 -28.92
C THR A 380 -29.33 -30.91 -29.46
N THR A 381 -29.21 -31.25 -30.74
CA THR A 381 -30.05 -32.31 -31.36
C THR A 381 -29.21 -33.56 -31.56
N ILE A 382 -29.70 -34.72 -31.14
CA ILE A 382 -29.10 -36.03 -31.36
C ILE A 382 -30.12 -36.98 -31.99
N THR A 383 -29.63 -38.02 -32.68
CA THR A 383 -30.48 -39.07 -33.28
C THR A 383 -30.68 -40.20 -32.28
N VAL A 384 -31.86 -40.83 -32.25
CA VAL A 384 -32.13 -42.02 -31.43
C VAL A 384 -31.05 -43.06 -31.64
N GLY A 385 -30.51 -43.58 -30.52
CA GLY A 385 -29.40 -44.56 -30.47
C GLY A 385 -28.00 -43.96 -30.49
N SER A 386 -27.86 -42.62 -30.59
CA SER A 386 -26.56 -41.94 -30.52
C SER A 386 -25.98 -42.02 -29.10
N LYS A 387 -24.64 -42.09 -29.00
CA LYS A 387 -23.97 -41.89 -27.70
C LYS A 387 -24.02 -40.40 -27.39
N PHE A 388 -24.40 -40.09 -26.17
CA PHE A 388 -24.43 -38.71 -25.66
C PHE A 388 -23.65 -38.62 -24.35
N ASP A 389 -22.68 -37.74 -24.28
CA ASP A 389 -21.96 -37.40 -23.05
C ASP A 389 -22.30 -35.98 -22.66
N PRO A 390 -22.94 -35.73 -21.52
CA PRO A 390 -23.30 -34.40 -21.08
C PRO A 390 -22.10 -33.49 -20.81
N MET A 391 -20.93 -34.06 -20.47
CA MET A 391 -19.72 -33.31 -20.16
C MET A 391 -18.78 -33.09 -21.35
N ALA A 392 -19.08 -33.66 -22.52
CA ALA A 392 -18.22 -33.51 -23.69
C ALA A 392 -18.01 -32.03 -24.09
N GLY A 393 -16.77 -31.55 -23.96
CA GLY A 393 -16.38 -30.16 -24.28
C GLY A 393 -16.81 -29.11 -23.27
N VAL A 394 -17.44 -29.50 -22.15
CA VAL A 394 -17.84 -28.58 -21.08
C VAL A 394 -16.67 -28.32 -20.13
N SER A 395 -16.44 -27.06 -19.77
CA SER A 395 -15.46 -26.63 -18.80
C SER A 395 -16.01 -25.54 -17.88
N ALA A 396 -15.38 -25.35 -16.74
CA ALA A 396 -15.68 -24.22 -15.85
C ALA A 396 -14.38 -23.60 -15.35
N THR A 397 -14.36 -22.27 -15.27
CA THR A 397 -13.22 -21.51 -14.75
C THR A 397 -13.71 -20.42 -13.81
N ASP A 398 -12.85 -20.05 -12.85
CA ASP A 398 -13.03 -18.93 -11.96
C ASP A 398 -11.72 -18.12 -11.93
N ASP A 399 -11.81 -16.78 -11.88
CA ASP A 399 -10.62 -15.93 -11.92
C ASP A 399 -9.66 -16.19 -10.75
N ILE A 400 -10.19 -16.64 -9.61
CA ILE A 400 -9.43 -16.86 -8.38
C ILE A 400 -9.12 -18.33 -8.16
N ASP A 401 -10.13 -19.20 -8.29
CA ASP A 401 -9.99 -20.64 -8.07
C ASP A 401 -9.35 -21.39 -9.26
N GLY A 402 -9.29 -20.75 -10.43
CA GLY A 402 -8.78 -21.38 -11.65
C GLY A 402 -9.75 -22.35 -12.29
N ASP A 403 -9.28 -23.53 -12.69
CA ASP A 403 -10.10 -24.58 -13.30
C ASP A 403 -11.02 -25.27 -12.27
N LEU A 404 -12.32 -25.23 -12.53
CA LEU A 404 -13.39 -25.85 -11.74
C LEU A 404 -14.16 -26.93 -12.51
N THR A 405 -13.63 -27.39 -13.64
CA THR A 405 -14.30 -28.35 -14.53
C THR A 405 -14.76 -29.60 -13.79
N ASP A 406 -13.91 -30.14 -12.92
CA ASP A 406 -14.22 -31.33 -12.10
C ASP A 406 -15.29 -31.09 -11.01
N LYS A 407 -15.63 -29.82 -10.76
CA LYS A 407 -16.67 -29.44 -9.77
C LYS A 407 -18.01 -29.17 -10.39
N ILE A 408 -18.16 -29.29 -11.72
CA ILE A 408 -19.43 -29.15 -12.40
C ILE A 408 -20.37 -30.30 -11.96
N LYS A 409 -21.55 -29.93 -11.50
CA LYS A 409 -22.65 -30.87 -11.25
C LYS A 409 -23.63 -30.76 -12.39
N VAL A 410 -24.11 -31.91 -12.90
CA VAL A 410 -25.12 -31.99 -13.94
C VAL A 410 -26.36 -32.68 -13.36
N GLU A 411 -27.48 -31.99 -13.34
CA GLU A 411 -28.77 -32.51 -12.95
C GLU A 411 -29.63 -32.76 -14.20
N GLY A 412 -30.40 -33.87 -14.19
CA GLY A 412 -31.18 -34.36 -15.31
C GLY A 412 -30.49 -35.53 -16.00
N THR A 413 -31.28 -36.26 -16.82
CA THR A 413 -30.81 -37.40 -17.61
C THR A 413 -31.36 -37.36 -19.01
N VAL A 414 -30.59 -37.83 -19.99
CA VAL A 414 -31.03 -37.98 -21.40
C VAL A 414 -31.17 -39.43 -21.73
N ASP A 415 -32.39 -39.87 -22.10
CA ASP A 415 -32.60 -41.18 -22.70
C ASP A 415 -32.43 -41.07 -24.23
N ALA A 416 -31.21 -41.35 -24.69
CA ALA A 416 -30.88 -41.27 -26.11
C ALA A 416 -31.60 -42.28 -26.99
N ASN A 417 -32.30 -43.30 -26.41
CA ASN A 417 -33.09 -44.30 -27.14
C ASN A 417 -34.55 -43.89 -27.31
N LYS A 418 -34.98 -42.80 -26.69
CA LYS A 418 -36.40 -42.38 -26.71
C LYS A 418 -36.47 -40.93 -27.24
N VAL A 419 -37.32 -40.77 -28.28
CA VAL A 419 -37.63 -39.42 -28.84
C VAL A 419 -38.23 -38.54 -27.75
N GLY A 420 -37.75 -37.33 -27.61
CA GLY A 420 -38.23 -36.36 -26.63
C GLY A 420 -37.22 -35.24 -26.39
N ASP A 421 -37.63 -34.27 -25.57
CA ASP A 421 -36.79 -33.16 -25.13
C ASP A 421 -36.36 -33.39 -23.68
N TYR A 422 -35.08 -33.37 -23.44
CA TYR A 422 -34.47 -33.61 -22.14
C TYR A 422 -33.74 -32.38 -21.65
N LYS A 423 -33.97 -31.99 -20.41
CA LYS A 423 -33.36 -30.82 -19.78
C LYS A 423 -32.20 -31.24 -18.89
N LEU A 424 -31.04 -30.65 -19.10
CA LEU A 424 -29.85 -30.76 -18.23
C LEU A 424 -29.55 -29.41 -17.61
N VAL A 425 -29.29 -29.40 -16.30
CA VAL A 425 -28.88 -28.20 -15.57
C VAL A 425 -27.47 -28.44 -15.06
N TYR A 426 -26.53 -27.62 -15.55
CA TYR A 426 -25.14 -27.59 -15.11
C TYR A 426 -25.02 -26.57 -13.99
N SER A 427 -24.29 -26.87 -12.94
CA SER A 427 -24.00 -25.94 -11.86
C SER A 427 -22.57 -26.09 -11.40
N VAL A 428 -21.91 -24.96 -11.06
CA VAL A 428 -20.57 -24.94 -10.46
C VAL A 428 -20.53 -23.86 -9.40
N THR A 429 -19.88 -24.17 -8.28
CA THR A 429 -19.73 -23.25 -7.13
C THR A 429 -18.26 -23.06 -6.84
N ASN A 430 -17.82 -21.79 -6.72
CA ASN A 430 -16.45 -21.45 -6.33
C ASN A 430 -16.20 -21.60 -4.82
N SER A 431 -14.96 -21.42 -4.37
CA SER A 431 -14.58 -21.52 -2.95
C SER A 431 -15.25 -20.50 -2.04
N ARG A 432 -15.82 -19.43 -2.62
CA ARG A 432 -16.55 -18.34 -1.92
C ARG A 432 -18.05 -18.55 -1.90
N GLY A 433 -18.54 -19.70 -2.36
CA GLY A 433 -19.96 -20.02 -2.35
C GLY A 433 -20.78 -19.39 -3.49
N LYS A 434 -20.14 -18.73 -4.47
CA LYS A 434 -20.84 -18.18 -5.64
C LYS A 434 -21.08 -19.28 -6.66
N THR A 435 -22.31 -19.38 -7.12
CA THR A 435 -22.76 -20.46 -8.03
C THR A 435 -23.23 -19.90 -9.35
N THR A 436 -22.75 -20.49 -10.44
CA THR A 436 -23.28 -20.28 -11.79
C THR A 436 -24.04 -21.50 -12.25
N THR A 437 -25.16 -21.31 -12.92
CA THR A 437 -25.97 -22.37 -13.52
C THR A 437 -26.17 -22.12 -15.01
N PHE A 438 -26.22 -23.22 -15.79
CA PHE A 438 -26.54 -23.18 -17.20
C PHE A 438 -27.50 -24.30 -17.54
N THR A 439 -28.49 -24.02 -18.39
CA THR A 439 -29.51 -25.02 -18.81
C THR A 439 -29.32 -25.36 -20.27
N ARG A 440 -29.28 -26.67 -20.58
CA ARG A 440 -29.23 -27.23 -21.93
C ARG A 440 -30.42 -28.10 -22.20
N THR A 441 -31.06 -27.93 -23.37
CA THR A 441 -32.09 -28.84 -23.86
C THR A 441 -31.51 -29.78 -24.91
N VAL A 442 -31.66 -31.08 -24.71
CA VAL A 442 -31.24 -32.10 -25.66
C VAL A 442 -32.46 -32.67 -26.38
N HIS A 443 -32.53 -32.44 -27.69
CA HIS A 443 -33.60 -32.95 -28.54
C HIS A 443 -33.21 -34.29 -29.14
N VAL A 444 -33.83 -35.38 -28.72
CA VAL A 444 -33.66 -36.70 -29.31
C VAL A 444 -34.70 -36.92 -30.41
N GLN A 445 -34.23 -37.03 -31.68
CA GLN A 445 -35.11 -37.17 -32.85
C GLN A 445 -34.88 -38.47 -33.57
N LYS A 446 -35.89 -38.96 -34.32
CA LYS A 446 -35.73 -40.10 -35.22
C LYS A 446 -34.79 -39.71 -36.37
N GLN A 447 -34.02 -40.69 -36.85
CA GLN A 447 -33.21 -40.51 -38.03
C GLN A 447 -34.10 -40.14 -39.21
N ALA A 448 -33.81 -39.05 -39.90
CA ALA A 448 -34.55 -38.66 -41.09
C ALA A 448 -34.36 -39.78 -42.14
N VAL A 449 -35.45 -40.45 -42.51
CA VAL A 449 -35.44 -41.40 -43.63
C VAL A 449 -35.41 -40.54 -44.92
N THR A 450 -34.32 -40.51 -45.59
CA THR A 450 -34.28 -39.99 -46.96
C THR A 450 -35.13 -40.90 -47.83
N PRO A 451 -36.21 -40.44 -48.52
CA PRO A 451 -36.95 -41.27 -49.43
C PRO A 451 -35.99 -41.78 -50.53
N ALA A 452 -35.96 -43.11 -50.74
CA ALA A 452 -35.27 -43.75 -51.85
C ALA A 452 -35.76 -43.15 -53.17
N ALA A 453 -34.87 -42.62 -53.96
CA ALA A 453 -35.16 -42.18 -55.30
C ALA A 453 -35.67 -43.35 -56.13
N ASP A 454 -36.95 -43.31 -56.50
CA ASP A 454 -37.61 -44.28 -57.36
C ASP A 454 -37.00 -44.19 -58.75
N LYS A 455 -36.25 -45.21 -59.16
CA LYS A 455 -35.80 -45.39 -60.54
C LYS A 455 -36.94 -46.02 -61.32
N ASN A 456 -37.72 -45.24 -62.06
CA ASN A 456 -38.46 -45.79 -63.13
C ASN A 456 -38.36 -44.95 -64.42
N ASN A 457 -37.98 -45.60 -65.45
CA ASN A 457 -37.62 -45.38 -66.81
C ASN A 457 -38.80 -44.87 -67.63
N GLY A 458 -38.59 -43.98 -68.65
CA GLY A 458 -39.61 -43.65 -69.64
C GLY A 458 -39.22 -42.52 -70.61
N ASN A 459 -38.59 -42.95 -71.63
CA ASN A 459 -38.20 -42.26 -72.83
C ASN A 459 -39.36 -41.49 -73.52
N ALA A 460 -39.16 -40.22 -73.94
CA ALA A 460 -39.66 -39.73 -75.22
C ALA A 460 -39.10 -38.34 -75.62
N ASN A 461 -38.56 -38.32 -76.73
CA ASN A 461 -38.10 -37.29 -77.69
C ASN A 461 -38.94 -36.00 -77.76
N GLY A 462 -38.23 -34.86 -77.89
CA GLY A 462 -38.83 -33.62 -78.40
C GLY A 462 -37.81 -32.48 -78.46
N LYS A 463 -37.18 -32.39 -79.69
CA LYS A 463 -36.38 -31.23 -80.06
C LYS A 463 -37.19 -29.96 -80.02
N ILE A 464 -36.56 -28.80 -79.78
CA ILE A 464 -36.36 -27.69 -80.75
C ILE A 464 -35.63 -26.52 -80.07
N ASN A 465 -34.55 -26.17 -80.66
CA ASN A 465 -33.83 -24.92 -80.93
C ASN A 465 -34.23 -23.62 -80.17
N GLY A 466 -33.17 -22.90 -79.78
CA GLY A 466 -33.16 -21.46 -79.95
C GLY A 466 -32.14 -20.70 -79.06
N LYS A 467 -30.99 -20.60 -79.70
CA LYS A 467 -30.07 -19.43 -79.70
C LYS A 467 -29.54 -18.81 -78.39
N ALA A 468 -28.25 -18.81 -78.41
CA ALA A 468 -27.31 -18.02 -77.57
C ALA A 468 -27.58 -16.51 -77.63
N ASP A 469 -27.28 -15.85 -76.58
CA ASP A 469 -26.40 -14.69 -76.65
C ASP A 469 -25.58 -14.49 -75.37
N ASN A 470 -24.32 -14.20 -75.64
CA ASN A 470 -23.28 -13.86 -74.67
C ASN A 470 -23.46 -12.44 -74.16
N THR A 471 -23.17 -12.20 -72.91
CA THR A 471 -22.21 -11.13 -72.53
C THR A 471 -21.64 -11.35 -71.12
N LYS A 472 -20.33 -11.10 -71.07
CA LYS A 472 -19.41 -11.15 -69.97
C LYS A 472 -19.55 -9.95 -69.02
N GLU A 473 -18.84 -10.11 -67.92
CA GLU A 473 -18.25 -9.09 -66.99
C GLU A 473 -19.17 -8.62 -65.86
N ASP A 474 -18.80 -8.44 -64.59
CA ASP A 474 -17.51 -8.37 -63.92
C ASP A 474 -17.72 -8.68 -62.44
N ALA A 475 -16.65 -9.12 -61.82
CA ALA A 475 -16.56 -9.33 -60.37
C ALA A 475 -16.42 -8.00 -59.63
N GLU A 476 -17.20 -7.78 -58.58
CA GLU A 476 -16.76 -6.92 -57.49
C GLU A 476 -17.32 -7.34 -56.12
N LYS A 477 -16.41 -7.23 -55.18
CA LYS A 477 -16.54 -7.55 -53.73
C LYS A 477 -17.64 -6.73 -53.08
N SER A 478 -18.44 -7.35 -52.22
CA SER A 478 -19.20 -6.65 -51.22
C SER A 478 -18.84 -7.14 -49.83
N ALA A 479 -18.23 -6.23 -49.06
CA ALA A 479 -17.94 -6.40 -47.67
C ALA A 479 -19.21 -6.22 -46.82
N ALA A 480 -19.38 -7.07 -45.82
CA ALA A 480 -20.46 -6.98 -44.84
C ALA A 480 -20.33 -5.72 -43.97
N GLN A 481 -21.35 -4.88 -43.94
CA GLN A 481 -21.50 -3.78 -43.02
C GLN A 481 -22.24 -4.25 -41.75
N SER A 482 -21.60 -4.04 -40.61
CA SER A 482 -22.24 -4.11 -39.28
C SER A 482 -23.11 -2.87 -39.02
N PRO A 483 -24.20 -2.98 -38.28
CA PRO A 483 -25.06 -1.82 -38.00
C PRO A 483 -24.41 -0.90 -36.94
N ALA A 484 -24.37 0.38 -37.27
CA ALA A 484 -23.90 1.44 -36.38
C ALA A 484 -24.94 1.73 -35.30
N THR A 485 -24.55 1.60 -34.03
CA THR A 485 -25.28 2.17 -32.89
C THR A 485 -24.85 3.63 -32.74
N GLY A 486 -25.75 4.54 -33.09
CA GLY A 486 -25.56 5.97 -32.88
C GLY A 486 -25.71 6.33 -31.40
N SER A 487 -24.62 6.75 -30.76
CA SER A 487 -24.67 7.37 -29.46
C SER A 487 -24.98 8.86 -29.58
N ASN A 488 -26.00 9.30 -28.87
CA ASN A 488 -26.48 10.67 -28.85
C ASN A 488 -25.54 11.55 -27.98
N VAL A 489 -24.52 12.13 -28.57
CA VAL A 489 -23.50 12.94 -27.89
C VAL A 489 -24.03 14.32 -27.45
N ALA A 490 -25.21 14.75 -27.93
CA ALA A 490 -25.80 16.06 -27.62
C ALA A 490 -26.35 16.18 -26.19
N GLY A 491 -26.75 15.06 -25.55
CA GLY A 491 -27.28 15.07 -24.19
C GLY A 491 -26.22 15.20 -23.09
N ILE A 492 -24.99 14.72 -23.33
CA ILE A 492 -23.91 14.72 -22.34
C ILE A 492 -23.25 16.11 -22.23
N ALA A 493 -23.14 16.84 -23.35
CA ALA A 493 -22.57 18.19 -23.34
C ALA A 493 -23.43 19.19 -22.55
N LEU A 494 -24.76 19.03 -22.52
CA LEU A 494 -25.66 19.90 -21.75
C LEU A 494 -25.60 19.63 -20.25
N ALA A 495 -25.41 18.38 -19.83
CA ALA A 495 -25.30 17.98 -18.42
C ALA A 495 -23.99 18.47 -17.79
N VAL A 496 -22.88 18.43 -18.54
CA VAL A 496 -21.57 18.92 -18.06
C VAL A 496 -21.56 20.44 -17.94
N MET A 497 -22.24 21.17 -18.84
CA MET A 497 -22.34 22.65 -18.76
C MET A 497 -23.19 23.10 -17.55
N VAL A 498 -24.27 22.38 -17.21
CA VAL A 498 -25.12 22.70 -16.05
C VAL A 498 -24.37 22.45 -14.74
N LEU A 499 -23.55 21.38 -14.65
CA LEU A 499 -22.71 21.10 -13.49
C LEU A 499 -21.56 22.11 -13.31
N ALA A 500 -20.96 22.59 -14.38
CA ALA A 500 -19.92 23.60 -14.32
C ALA A 500 -20.47 24.98 -13.88
N VAL A 501 -21.68 25.36 -14.28
CA VAL A 501 -22.34 26.58 -13.84
C VAL A 501 -22.78 26.48 -12.38
N ALA A 502 -23.27 25.31 -11.92
CA ALA A 502 -23.64 25.10 -10.52
C ALA A 502 -22.41 25.14 -9.60
N ALA A 503 -21.26 24.55 -9.99
CA ALA A 503 -20.02 24.63 -9.25
C ALA A 503 -19.44 26.06 -9.20
N GLY A 504 -19.54 26.82 -10.29
CA GLY A 504 -19.13 28.24 -10.34
C GLY A 504 -19.95 29.12 -9.42
N VAL A 505 -21.26 28.94 -9.34
CA VAL A 505 -22.15 29.68 -8.45
C VAL A 505 -21.90 29.34 -6.98
N LEU A 506 -21.60 28.06 -6.65
CA LEU A 506 -21.26 27.65 -5.28
C LEU A 506 -19.92 28.27 -4.79
N ILE A 507 -18.94 28.41 -5.67
CA ILE A 507 -17.63 29.04 -5.35
C ILE A 507 -17.82 30.56 -5.13
N VAL A 508 -18.67 31.22 -5.90
CA VAL A 508 -18.96 32.66 -5.73
C VAL A 508 -19.75 32.93 -4.45
N LEU A 509 -20.72 32.05 -4.09
CA LEU A 509 -21.48 32.19 -2.84
C LEU A 509 -20.60 31.94 -1.60
N ARG A 510 -19.72 30.92 -1.61
CA ARG A 510 -18.76 30.69 -0.51
C ARG A 510 -17.73 31.81 -0.34
N ARG A 511 -17.32 32.48 -1.42
CA ARG A 511 -16.43 33.65 -1.32
C ARG A 511 -17.14 34.91 -0.75
N LYS A 512 -18.45 35.04 -0.93
CA LYS A 512 -19.23 36.13 -0.33
C LYS A 512 -19.44 35.94 1.18
N GLU A 513 -19.63 34.70 1.65
CA GLU A 513 -19.76 34.41 3.09
C GLU A 513 -18.43 34.50 3.87
N ALA A 514 -17.28 34.38 3.21
CA ALA A 514 -15.96 34.52 3.82
C ALA A 514 -15.45 35.97 3.84
N GLY A 515 -16.10 36.90 3.15
CA GLY A 515 -15.76 38.33 3.12
C GLY A 515 -16.51 39.22 4.13
N ASP A 516 -17.49 38.64 4.85
CA ASP A 516 -18.33 39.36 5.83
C ASP A 516 -18.10 38.88 7.29
N ARG A 517 -16.89 38.36 7.59
CA ARG A 517 -16.46 38.06 8.97
C ARG A 517 -15.11 38.66 9.25
#